data_902b77f4fa9543028345f814d0419b73
#
_entry.id   902b77f4fa9543028345f814d0419b73
#
_cell.length_a   1.000
_cell.length_b   1.000
_cell.length_c   1.000
_cell.angle_alpha   90.00
_cell.angle_beta   90.00
_cell.angle_gamma   90.00
#
_symmetry.space_group_name_H-M   'P 1'
#
loop_
_entity.id
_entity.type
_entity.pdbx_description
1 polymer ?
#
loop_
_entity_poly.entity_id
_entity_poly.type
_entity_poly.pdbx_seq_one_letter_code
_entity_poly.pdbx_strand_id
1 'polypeptide(L)'
;FGTDWQDLVFNDNAPVQNHEVSISGASEKINYYLSMGYYKQEGIVGGNYGQSNYERLSLRSNNIYNVLDASKERNFLNKLDVTVNMAYTRVKSTGVAANSIYGSILGSSLYLAPTLAPTVTDPAMVKKYYDTYEDPNTYDAEGNITGKRNTYELLRDANGNYYTIPGLS
;
A
#
# COMPACT_ATOMS: atom_id res chain seq x y z
N PHE A 1 -28.15 19.47 -4.89
CA PHE A 1 -28.08 18.49 -3.81
C PHE A 1 -27.83 17.11 -4.42
N GLY A 2 -26.70 16.51 -4.12
CA GLY A 2 -26.34 15.18 -4.60
C GLY A 2 -24.90 14.86 -4.25
N THR A 3 -24.54 13.58 -4.25
CA THR A 3 -23.18 13.11 -4.07
C THR A 3 -22.48 13.05 -5.43
N ASP A 4 -21.38 13.78 -5.57
CA ASP A 4 -20.45 13.58 -6.67
C ASP A 4 -19.53 12.40 -6.32
N TRP A 5 -19.85 11.25 -6.85
CA TRP A 5 -19.12 10.02 -6.58
C TRP A 5 -17.73 10.02 -7.20
N GLN A 6 -17.54 10.75 -8.29
CA GLN A 6 -16.24 10.86 -8.94
C GLN A 6 -15.30 11.72 -8.09
N ASP A 7 -15.75 12.89 -7.69
CA ASP A 7 -15.00 13.78 -6.80
C ASP A 7 -14.63 13.09 -5.49
N LEU A 8 -15.51 12.24 -4.96
CA LEU A 8 -15.26 11.49 -3.74
C LEU A 8 -14.15 10.44 -3.89
N VAL A 9 -14.05 9.74 -5.02
CA VAL A 9 -13.11 8.65 -5.23
C VAL A 9 -11.79 9.10 -5.86
N PHE A 10 -11.78 10.27 -6.51
CA PHE A 10 -10.56 10.87 -7.02
C PHE A 10 -9.76 11.53 -5.91
N ASN A 11 -8.47 11.34 -5.93
CA ASN A 11 -7.51 11.99 -5.05
C ASN A 11 -6.83 13.12 -5.80
N ASP A 12 -7.37 14.33 -5.70
CA ASP A 12 -6.85 15.51 -6.42
C ASP A 12 -5.42 15.87 -6.04
N ASN A 13 -5.00 15.47 -4.84
CA ASN A 13 -3.67 15.76 -4.31
C ASN A 13 -2.78 14.53 -4.22
N ALA A 14 -2.96 13.51 -5.08
CA ALA A 14 -2.17 12.28 -5.03
C ALA A 14 -0.66 12.55 -4.82
N PRO A 15 -0.15 12.64 -3.58
CA PRO A 15 1.20 13.07 -3.32
C PRO A 15 2.21 12.01 -3.71
N VAL A 16 3.33 12.46 -4.23
CA VAL A 16 4.51 11.64 -4.46
C VAL A 16 5.65 12.18 -3.60
N GLN A 17 6.25 11.32 -2.80
CA GLN A 17 7.38 11.63 -1.96
C GLN A 17 8.55 10.73 -2.32
N ASN A 18 9.73 11.34 -2.49
CA ASN A 18 10.97 10.63 -2.72
C ASN A 18 12.06 11.24 -1.85
N HIS A 19 12.59 10.45 -0.93
CA HIS A 19 13.65 10.83 -0.02
C HIS A 19 14.83 9.90 -0.22
N GLU A 20 16.00 10.46 -0.43
CA GLU A 20 17.23 9.68 -0.54
C GLU A 20 18.32 10.30 0.33
N VAL A 21 18.98 9.47 1.10
CA VAL A 21 20.13 9.82 1.91
C VAL A 21 21.26 8.86 1.57
N SER A 22 22.45 9.41 1.33
CA SER A 22 23.63 8.60 1.09
C SER A 22 24.84 9.13 1.88
N ILE A 23 25.68 8.21 2.30
CA ILE A 23 26.95 8.48 2.98
C ILE A 23 28.02 7.68 2.27
N SER A 24 29.11 8.32 1.96
CA SER A 24 30.30 7.67 1.39
C SER A 24 31.56 8.18 2.05
N GLY A 25 32.56 7.33 2.10
CA GLY A 25 33.85 7.67 2.62
C GLY A 25 34.92 6.71 2.13
N ALA A 26 36.16 7.16 2.20
CA ALA A 26 37.31 6.40 1.78
C ALA A 26 38.49 6.59 2.74
N SER A 27 39.21 5.50 3.00
CA SER A 27 40.51 5.49 3.66
C SER A 27 41.44 4.54 2.91
N GLU A 28 42.67 4.44 3.32
CA GLU A 28 43.62 3.52 2.71
C GLU A 28 43.16 2.05 2.72
N LYS A 29 42.33 1.68 3.70
CA LYS A 29 41.91 0.30 3.91
C LYS A 29 40.46 -0.01 3.56
N ILE A 30 39.61 1.05 3.47
CA ILE A 30 38.18 0.84 3.24
C ILE A 30 37.62 1.97 2.40
N ASN A 31 36.85 1.61 1.40
CA ASN A 31 35.94 2.50 0.69
C ASN A 31 34.53 2.00 0.95
N TYR A 32 33.65 2.91 1.40
CA TYR A 32 32.27 2.54 1.68
C TYR A 32 31.29 3.52 1.05
N TYR A 33 30.17 3.00 0.67
CA TYR A 33 28.99 3.72 0.23
C TYR A 33 27.76 3.09 0.84
N LEU A 34 26.96 3.87 1.53
CA LEU A 34 25.68 3.47 2.11
C LEU A 34 24.60 4.43 1.61
N SER A 35 23.49 3.91 1.11
CA SER A 35 22.34 4.73 0.74
C SER A 35 21.03 4.11 1.25
N MET A 36 20.10 4.99 1.58
CA MET A 36 18.74 4.67 1.96
C MET A 36 17.79 5.54 1.14
N GLY A 37 16.87 4.92 0.44
CA GLY A 37 15.83 5.60 -0.33
C GLY A 37 14.45 5.21 0.17
N TYR A 38 13.57 6.18 0.36
CA TYR A 38 12.16 5.99 0.67
C TYR A 38 11.32 6.68 -0.40
N TYR A 39 10.45 5.91 -1.04
CA TYR A 39 9.52 6.39 -2.04
C TYR A 39 8.10 6.03 -1.62
N LYS A 40 7.21 7.00 -1.65
CA LYS A 40 5.77 6.81 -1.43
C LYS A 40 4.98 7.55 -2.50
N GLN A 41 3.98 6.89 -3.03
CA GLN A 41 3.04 7.45 -3.99
C GLN A 41 1.63 7.04 -3.60
N GLU A 42 0.73 7.99 -3.57
CA GLU A 42 -0.70 7.75 -3.44
C GLU A 42 -1.34 7.70 -4.83
N GLY A 43 -2.30 6.79 -5.01
CA GLY A 43 -3.02 6.65 -6.26
C GLY A 43 -4.02 7.78 -6.48
N ILE A 44 -4.31 8.06 -7.74
CA ILE A 44 -5.32 9.07 -8.13
C ILE A 44 -6.73 8.56 -7.83
N VAL A 45 -6.97 7.25 -7.93
CA VAL A 45 -8.28 6.64 -7.65
C VAL A 45 -8.20 5.85 -6.35
N GLY A 46 -8.94 6.26 -5.34
CA GLY A 46 -8.99 5.59 -4.04
C GLY A 46 -7.72 5.72 -3.19
N GLY A 47 -6.74 6.53 -3.59
CA GLY A 47 -5.49 6.71 -2.85
C GLY A 47 -5.67 7.35 -1.49
N ASN A 48 -6.57 8.32 -1.38
CA ASN A 48 -6.98 8.98 -0.15
C ASN A 48 -7.63 8.02 0.88
N TYR A 49 -8.14 6.87 0.42
CA TYR A 49 -8.66 5.79 1.27
C TYR A 49 -7.67 4.64 1.47
N GLY A 50 -6.43 4.79 1.01
CA GLY A 50 -5.39 3.75 1.12
C GLY A 50 -5.55 2.57 0.16
N GLN A 51 -6.47 2.65 -0.80
CA GLN A 51 -6.81 1.55 -1.72
C GLN A 51 -5.88 1.46 -2.93
N SER A 52 -5.15 2.53 -3.23
CA SER A 52 -4.21 2.58 -4.36
C SER A 52 -2.94 3.32 -3.96
N ASN A 53 -2.04 2.64 -3.28
CA ASN A 53 -0.82 3.23 -2.76
C ASN A 53 0.39 2.36 -3.09
N TYR A 54 1.52 3.00 -3.33
CA TYR A 54 2.81 2.36 -3.55
C TYR A 54 3.85 2.92 -2.58
N GLU A 55 4.55 2.03 -1.90
CA GLU A 55 5.60 2.36 -0.93
C GLU A 55 6.83 1.50 -1.18
N ARG A 56 8.01 2.11 -1.26
CA ARG A 56 9.28 1.40 -1.46
C ARG A 56 10.34 1.94 -0.53
N LEU A 57 10.91 1.06 0.27
CA LEU A 57 12.12 1.29 1.04
C LEU A 57 13.27 0.55 0.36
N SER A 58 14.36 1.25 0.08
CA SER A 58 15.57 0.70 -0.53
C SER A 58 16.78 0.99 0.35
N LEU A 59 17.56 -0.02 0.63
CA LEU A 59 18.85 0.10 1.33
C LEU A 59 19.92 -0.49 0.43
N ARG A 60 21.03 0.22 0.28
CA ARG A 60 22.17 -0.25 -0.51
C ARG A 60 23.45 0.01 0.25
N SER A 61 24.34 -0.97 0.27
CA SER A 61 25.65 -0.86 0.86
C SER A 61 26.69 -1.46 -0.10
N ASN A 62 27.69 -0.68 -0.46
CA ASN A 62 28.81 -1.11 -1.29
C ASN A 62 30.09 -0.80 -0.52
N ASN A 63 30.86 -1.83 -0.21
CA ASN A 63 32.08 -1.68 0.56
C ASN A 63 33.24 -2.42 -0.13
N ILE A 64 34.39 -1.80 -0.16
CA ILE A 64 35.63 -2.37 -0.65
C ILE A 64 36.64 -2.33 0.49
N TYR A 65 37.13 -3.48 0.87
CA TYR A 65 38.14 -3.63 1.92
C TYR A 65 39.45 -3.99 1.29
N ASN A 66 40.47 -3.15 1.41
CA ASN A 66 41.84 -3.43 1.01
C ASN A 66 42.52 -4.24 2.15
N VAL A 67 42.42 -5.54 2.09
CA VAL A 67 42.93 -6.44 3.16
C VAL A 67 44.43 -6.56 3.11
N LEU A 68 44.97 -6.65 1.91
CA LEU A 68 46.42 -6.65 1.66
C LEU A 68 46.73 -5.60 0.61
N ASP A 69 47.65 -4.71 0.95
CA ASP A 69 48.21 -3.73 0.02
C ASP A 69 49.50 -4.24 -0.65
N ALA A 70 49.79 -3.70 -1.83
CA ALA A 70 50.95 -4.07 -2.59
C ALA A 70 52.26 -3.47 -2.03
N SER A 71 52.20 -2.74 -0.91
CA SER A 71 53.38 -2.08 -0.32
C SER A 71 54.41 -3.05 0.28
N LYS A 72 54.02 -4.30 0.50
CA LYS A 72 54.87 -5.35 1.01
C LYS A 72 54.96 -6.52 0.03
N GLU A 73 56.12 -6.80 -0.48
CA GLU A 73 56.35 -8.02 -1.27
C GLU A 73 56.14 -9.25 -0.40
N ARG A 74 55.28 -10.15 -0.87
CA ARG A 74 54.99 -11.45 -0.25
C ARG A 74 55.17 -12.54 -1.29
N ASN A 75 55.57 -13.72 -0.86
CA ASN A 75 55.87 -14.83 -1.78
C ASN A 75 54.64 -15.39 -2.51
N PHE A 76 53.42 -15.12 -2.04
CA PHE A 76 52.22 -15.73 -2.59
C PHE A 76 51.14 -14.73 -3.01
N LEU A 77 50.81 -13.75 -2.17
CA LEU A 77 49.69 -12.82 -2.42
C LEU A 77 50.08 -11.39 -1.99
N ASN A 78 50.18 -10.49 -2.96
CA ASN A 78 50.65 -9.13 -2.71
C ASN A 78 49.47 -8.14 -2.52
N LYS A 79 48.34 -8.42 -3.15
CA LYS A 79 47.13 -7.56 -3.03
C LYS A 79 45.91 -8.43 -2.84
N LEU A 80 45.03 -8.04 -1.90
CA LEU A 80 43.74 -8.66 -1.67
C LEU A 80 42.71 -7.57 -1.38
N ASP A 81 41.78 -7.40 -2.28
CA ASP A 81 40.61 -6.55 -2.10
C ASP A 81 39.37 -7.43 -1.95
N VAL A 82 38.58 -7.14 -0.94
CA VAL A 82 37.25 -7.79 -0.71
C VAL A 82 36.16 -6.81 -0.95
N THR A 83 35.30 -7.07 -1.92
CA THR A 83 34.14 -6.23 -2.24
C THR A 83 32.88 -6.89 -1.71
N VAL A 84 32.13 -6.16 -0.89
CA VAL A 84 30.85 -6.60 -0.34
C VAL A 84 29.76 -5.65 -0.79
N ASN A 85 28.84 -6.15 -1.60
CA ASN A 85 27.69 -5.41 -2.09
C ASN A 85 26.42 -6.03 -1.52
N MET A 86 25.62 -5.21 -0.84
CA MET A 86 24.32 -5.59 -0.29
C MET A 86 23.25 -4.64 -0.80
N ALA A 87 22.12 -5.19 -1.18
CA ALA A 87 20.94 -4.42 -1.52
C ALA A 87 19.70 -5.07 -0.88
N TYR A 88 18.89 -4.27 -0.26
CA TYR A 88 17.60 -4.68 0.30
C TYR A 88 16.53 -3.74 -0.22
N THR A 89 15.44 -4.30 -0.70
CA THR A 89 14.28 -3.51 -1.15
C THR A 89 13.01 -4.14 -0.60
N ARG A 90 12.20 -3.32 0.06
CA ARG A 90 10.85 -3.68 0.50
C ARG A 90 9.84 -2.84 -0.26
N VAL A 91 8.90 -3.50 -0.91
CA VAL A 91 7.79 -2.87 -1.62
C VAL A 91 6.49 -3.25 -0.94
N LYS A 92 5.63 -2.26 -0.71
CA LYS A 92 4.24 -2.44 -0.33
C LYS A 92 3.40 -1.72 -1.38
N SER A 93 2.52 -2.47 -2.04
CA SER A 93 1.63 -1.93 -3.08
C SER A 93 0.22 -2.42 -2.81
N THR A 94 -0.70 -1.49 -2.84
CA THR A 94 -2.14 -1.75 -2.87
C THR A 94 -2.68 -1.21 -4.18
N GLY A 95 -3.62 -1.91 -4.77
CA GLY A 95 -4.21 -1.49 -6.03
C GLY A 95 -5.70 -1.82 -6.06
N VAL A 96 -6.46 -1.01 -6.77
CA VAL A 96 -7.88 -1.21 -6.99
C VAL A 96 -8.12 -1.97 -8.28
N ALA A 97 -9.16 -2.80 -8.32
CA ALA A 97 -9.59 -3.44 -9.55
C ALA A 97 -10.07 -2.36 -10.53
N ALA A 98 -9.45 -2.29 -11.70
CA ALA A 98 -9.71 -1.23 -12.68
C ALA A 98 -10.51 -1.70 -13.92
N ASN A 99 -10.72 -3.00 -14.08
CA ASN A 99 -11.11 -3.60 -15.37
C ASN A 99 -12.59 -4.03 -15.44
N SER A 100 -13.44 -3.62 -14.52
CA SER A 100 -14.85 -4.01 -14.51
C SER A 100 -15.74 -2.80 -14.26
N ILE A 101 -16.80 -2.66 -15.07
CA ILE A 101 -17.81 -1.63 -14.86
C ILE A 101 -18.53 -1.83 -13.51
N TYR A 102 -18.71 -3.07 -13.09
CA TYR A 102 -19.48 -3.41 -11.89
C TYR A 102 -18.62 -3.77 -10.67
N GLY A 103 -17.32 -3.94 -10.84
CA GLY A 103 -16.42 -4.39 -9.78
C GLY A 103 -15.21 -3.47 -9.57
N SER A 104 -15.21 -2.26 -10.11
CA SER A 104 -14.17 -1.29 -9.89
C SER A 104 -14.72 -0.02 -9.21
N ILE A 105 -13.89 0.64 -8.43
CA ILE A 105 -14.24 1.92 -7.80
C ILE A 105 -14.69 2.94 -8.85
N LEU A 106 -13.92 3.05 -9.94
CA LEU A 106 -14.20 4.00 -11.01
C LEU A 106 -15.52 3.67 -11.74
N GLY A 107 -15.73 2.39 -12.09
CA GLY A 107 -16.96 1.95 -12.72
C GLY A 107 -18.18 2.19 -11.82
N SER A 108 -18.05 1.86 -10.55
CA SER A 108 -19.12 2.06 -9.58
C SER A 108 -19.43 3.53 -9.36
N SER A 109 -18.43 4.42 -9.35
CA SER A 109 -18.65 5.87 -9.21
C SER A 109 -19.47 6.47 -10.36
N LEU A 110 -19.39 5.87 -11.55
CA LEU A 110 -20.20 6.27 -12.70
C LEU A 110 -21.65 5.77 -12.63
N TYR A 111 -21.87 4.68 -11.90
CA TYR A 111 -23.15 3.98 -11.88
C TYR A 111 -24.07 4.39 -10.74
N LEU A 112 -23.50 4.90 -9.65
CA LEU A 112 -24.26 5.23 -8.47
C LEU A 112 -25.14 6.44 -8.66
N ALA A 113 -26.34 6.31 -8.15
CA ALA A 113 -27.26 7.42 -8.08
C ALA A 113 -26.71 8.54 -7.17
N PRO A 114 -26.67 9.78 -7.64
CA PRO A 114 -26.18 10.91 -6.83
C PRO A 114 -27.07 11.19 -5.60
N THR A 115 -28.23 10.58 -5.53
CA THR A 115 -29.15 10.67 -4.38
C THR A 115 -28.71 9.83 -3.18
N LEU A 116 -27.75 8.94 -3.36
CA LEU A 116 -27.21 8.14 -2.27
C LEU A 116 -26.20 8.94 -1.46
N ALA A 117 -26.27 8.84 -0.14
CA ALA A 117 -25.27 9.45 0.75
C ALA A 117 -24.00 8.60 0.82
N PRO A 118 -22.80 9.22 0.85
CA PRO A 118 -21.53 8.48 0.98
C PRO A 118 -21.35 7.84 2.36
N THR A 119 -21.99 8.40 3.37
CA THR A 119 -21.95 7.89 4.74
C THR A 119 -23.35 7.74 5.29
N VAL A 120 -23.56 6.69 6.06
CA VAL A 120 -24.81 6.44 6.78
C VAL A 120 -24.56 6.59 8.27
N THR A 121 -25.22 7.57 8.88
CA THR A 121 -25.10 7.87 10.33
C THR A 121 -26.27 7.33 11.14
N ASP A 122 -27.42 7.09 10.51
CA ASP A 122 -28.62 6.56 11.17
C ASP A 122 -28.44 5.04 11.47
N PRO A 123 -28.46 4.64 12.76
CA PRO A 123 -28.31 3.23 13.14
C PRO A 123 -29.36 2.31 12.50
N ALA A 124 -30.57 2.80 12.26
CA ALA A 124 -31.64 2.00 11.63
C ALA A 124 -31.32 1.74 10.14
N MET A 125 -30.76 2.73 9.46
CA MET A 125 -30.31 2.59 8.07
C MET A 125 -29.10 1.66 7.99
N VAL A 126 -28.12 1.81 8.88
CA VAL A 126 -26.95 0.92 8.96
C VAL A 126 -27.42 -0.52 9.14
N LYS A 127 -28.32 -0.77 10.08
CA LYS A 127 -28.87 -2.10 10.31
C LYS A 127 -29.58 -2.66 9.06
N LYS A 128 -30.37 -1.82 8.38
CA LYS A 128 -31.05 -2.21 7.16
C LYS A 128 -30.07 -2.62 6.06
N TYR A 129 -28.95 -1.89 5.89
CA TYR A 129 -27.91 -2.26 4.94
C TYR A 129 -27.27 -3.59 5.33
N TYR A 130 -26.92 -3.79 6.60
CA TYR A 130 -26.41 -5.06 7.09
C TYR A 130 -27.37 -6.20 6.82
N ASP A 131 -28.65 -6.04 7.17
CA ASP A 131 -29.67 -7.08 6.98
C ASP A 131 -29.93 -7.37 5.49
N THR A 132 -29.64 -6.42 4.59
CA THR A 132 -29.85 -6.60 3.14
C THR A 132 -28.67 -7.22 2.43
N TYR A 133 -27.43 -6.95 2.91
CA TYR A 133 -26.18 -7.39 2.26
C TYR A 133 -25.40 -8.41 3.07
N GLU A 134 -25.82 -8.72 4.29
CA GLU A 134 -25.31 -9.91 4.97
C GLU A 134 -25.71 -11.15 4.20
N ASP A 135 -24.73 -11.94 3.82
CA ASP A 135 -24.98 -13.25 3.30
C ASP A 135 -25.69 -14.09 4.38
N PRO A 136 -26.71 -14.84 3.98
CA PRO A 136 -27.41 -15.67 4.93
C PRO A 136 -26.44 -16.67 5.56
N ASN A 137 -26.61 -16.87 6.81
CA ASN A 137 -26.12 -17.89 7.71
C ASN A 137 -25.03 -18.84 7.17
N THR A 138 -23.93 -18.96 7.89
CA THR A 138 -23.02 -20.09 7.73
C THR A 138 -23.66 -21.33 8.36
N TYR A 139 -23.53 -22.48 7.69
CA TYR A 139 -24.08 -23.74 8.13
C TYR A 139 -22.97 -24.71 8.50
N ASP A 140 -23.19 -25.55 9.50
CA ASP A 140 -22.37 -26.72 9.77
C ASP A 140 -22.65 -27.87 8.79
N ALA A 141 -21.93 -29.00 8.95
CA ALA A 141 -22.10 -30.17 8.12
C ALA A 141 -23.49 -30.82 8.27
N GLU A 142 -24.16 -30.54 9.38
CA GLU A 142 -25.50 -31.04 9.71
C GLU A 142 -26.61 -30.08 9.25
N GLY A 143 -26.24 -28.92 8.68
CA GLY A 143 -27.17 -27.92 8.16
C GLY A 143 -27.73 -26.95 9.20
N ASN A 144 -27.14 -26.89 10.41
CA ASN A 144 -27.52 -25.90 11.42
C ASN A 144 -26.82 -24.56 11.20
N ILE A 145 -27.50 -23.48 11.55
CA ILE A 145 -26.95 -22.14 11.44
C ILE A 145 -25.88 -21.94 12.50
N THR A 146 -24.61 -21.76 12.07
CA THR A 146 -23.45 -21.52 12.95
C THR A 146 -23.12 -20.05 13.13
N GLY A 147 -23.59 -19.19 12.25
CA GLY A 147 -23.38 -17.75 12.31
C GLY A 147 -23.89 -17.02 11.08
N LYS A 148 -23.66 -15.72 11.06
CA LYS A 148 -23.89 -14.89 9.87
C LYS A 148 -22.55 -14.50 9.26
N ARG A 149 -22.44 -14.63 7.96
CA ARG A 149 -21.29 -14.23 7.19
C ARG A 149 -21.45 -12.78 6.74
N ASN A 150 -20.57 -11.90 7.17
CA ASN A 150 -20.52 -10.55 6.63
C ASN A 150 -19.91 -10.60 5.24
N THR A 151 -20.66 -10.23 4.23
CA THR A 151 -20.18 -10.15 2.84
C THR A 151 -19.59 -8.78 2.50
N TYR A 152 -19.85 -7.76 3.31
CA TYR A 152 -19.37 -6.41 3.08
C TYR A 152 -18.77 -5.82 4.35
N GLU A 153 -17.47 -5.52 4.32
CA GLU A 153 -16.87 -4.60 5.27
C GLU A 153 -17.22 -3.18 4.87
N LEU A 154 -18.06 -2.54 5.66
CA LEU A 154 -18.32 -1.12 5.51
C LEU A 154 -17.16 -0.35 6.15
N LEU A 155 -16.45 0.44 5.37
CA LEU A 155 -15.43 1.34 5.89
C LEU A 155 -16.06 2.35 6.84
N ARG A 156 -15.30 2.74 7.85
CA ARG A 156 -15.70 3.78 8.82
C ARG A 156 -14.82 5.01 8.68
N ASP A 157 -15.43 6.18 8.78
CA ASP A 157 -14.71 7.43 8.92
C ASP A 157 -14.13 7.59 10.34
N ALA A 158 -13.39 8.69 10.58
CA ALA A 158 -12.81 9.00 11.90
C ALA A 158 -13.85 9.17 13.02
N ASN A 159 -15.12 9.41 12.68
CA ASN A 159 -16.24 9.57 13.60
C ASN A 159 -17.00 8.26 13.83
N GLY A 160 -16.57 7.17 13.16
CA GLY A 160 -17.20 5.86 13.25
C GLY A 160 -18.42 5.66 12.35
N ASN A 161 -18.70 6.58 11.42
CA ASN A 161 -19.75 6.45 10.42
C ASN A 161 -19.31 5.49 9.31
N TYR A 162 -20.25 4.72 8.79
CA TYR A 162 -19.98 3.80 7.69
C TYR A 162 -20.03 4.51 6.34
N TYR A 163 -19.02 4.25 5.50
CA TYR A 163 -19.03 4.66 4.10
C TYR A 163 -19.77 3.64 3.25
N THR A 164 -20.64 4.11 2.39
CA THR A 164 -21.27 3.31 1.35
C THR A 164 -20.57 3.49 0.01
N ILE A 165 -19.24 3.54 0.02
CA ILE A 165 -18.45 3.75 -1.19
C ILE A 165 -18.41 2.47 -1.98
N PRO A 166 -18.93 2.44 -3.20
CA PRO A 166 -18.96 1.26 -4.04
C PRO A 166 -17.57 0.82 -4.47
N GLY A 167 -17.34 -0.47 -4.46
CA GLY A 167 -16.07 -1.05 -4.89
C GLY A 167 -14.91 -0.87 -3.90
N LEU A 168 -15.16 -0.38 -2.68
CA LEU A 168 -14.20 -0.33 -1.58
C LEU A 168 -14.42 -1.47 -0.55
N SER A 169 -15.28 -2.39 -0.83
CA SER A 169 -15.51 -3.59 -0.04
C SER A 169 -14.51 -4.69 -0.36
#